data_b5ff8fb89f6665e150e32655f8d52ac5
#
_entry.id   b5ff8fb89f6665e150e32655f8d52ac5
#
_cell.length_a   1.000
_cell.length_b   1.000
_cell.length_c   1.000
_cell.angle_alpha   90.00
_cell.angle_beta   90.00
_cell.angle_gamma   90.00
#
_symmetry.space_group_name_H-M   'P 1'
#
loop_
_entity.id
_entity.type
_entity.pdbx_description
1 polymer ?
#
loop_
_entity_poly.entity_id
_entity_poly.type
_entity_poly.pdbx_seq_one_letter_code
_entity_poly.pdbx_strand_id
1 'polypeptide(L)'
;YATYSDMAAAGIGTLRYGAEATALIRLAYRWNLTLAASAGRYRYAVNPVVTVYADANNEVLDRNATSYMGDCSVGNTPQLTGFAGFNYYGPKGWGVQAEAAWAGNRFVEPSLVRRTSRIARQQAESPEAFELFTRQERLGDALTLNVTLFKSFYFNASRLTLMLSVRNLLNDKDQLFSGYESPRVRRIRTADTYVYRPLDTRYLYAYPRTF
;
A
#
# COMPACT_ATOMS: atom_id res chain seq x y z
N TYR A 1 -1.90 -25.18 -0.85
CA TYR A 1 -2.91 -26.03 -1.48
C TYR A 1 -2.55 -26.21 -2.96
N ALA A 2 -2.81 -27.39 -3.52
CA ALA A 2 -2.48 -27.71 -4.92
C ALA A 2 -3.58 -27.32 -5.91
N THR A 3 -4.75 -26.94 -5.42
CA THR A 3 -5.93 -26.56 -6.20
C THR A 3 -6.34 -25.13 -5.91
N TYR A 4 -7.22 -24.57 -6.71
CA TYR A 4 -7.91 -23.33 -6.37
C TYR A 4 -8.70 -23.53 -5.08
N SER A 5 -8.68 -22.54 -4.22
CA SER A 5 -9.30 -22.63 -2.91
C SER A 5 -9.89 -21.29 -2.49
N ASP A 6 -11.06 -21.35 -1.89
CA ASP A 6 -11.73 -20.24 -1.25
C ASP A 6 -11.39 -20.19 0.22
N MET A 7 -11.52 -19.02 0.83
CA MET A 7 -11.30 -18.86 2.26
C MET A 7 -12.41 -18.04 2.91
N ALA A 8 -12.79 -18.45 4.10
CA ALA A 8 -13.58 -17.66 5.02
C ALA A 8 -12.71 -17.27 6.22
N ALA A 9 -12.69 -15.98 6.53
CA ALA A 9 -11.96 -15.48 7.68
C ALA A 9 -12.91 -14.79 8.66
N ALA A 10 -12.75 -15.07 9.94
CA ALA A 10 -13.54 -14.48 11.02
C ALA A 10 -12.64 -13.85 12.07
N GLY A 11 -13.17 -12.82 12.76
CA GLY A 11 -12.44 -12.14 13.83
C GLY A 11 -11.33 -11.24 13.32
N ILE A 12 -11.45 -10.67 12.12
CA ILE A 12 -10.50 -9.66 11.62
C ILE A 12 -10.78 -8.36 12.35
N GLY A 13 -9.92 -7.98 13.28
CA GLY A 13 -9.97 -6.71 13.99
C GLY A 13 -8.78 -5.82 13.65
N THR A 14 -9.01 -4.53 13.47
CA THR A 14 -7.93 -3.55 13.28
C THR A 14 -8.00 -2.47 14.36
N LEU A 15 -6.85 -2.02 14.82
CA LEU A 15 -6.70 -0.84 15.67
C LEU A 15 -6.04 0.26 14.86
N ARG A 16 -6.69 1.42 14.83
CA ARG A 16 -6.22 2.58 14.07
C ARG A 16 -6.32 3.83 14.94
N TYR A 17 -5.24 4.56 15.06
CA TYR A 17 -5.20 5.85 15.73
C TYR A 17 -4.11 6.73 15.12
N GLY A 18 -4.27 8.03 15.21
CA GLY A 18 -3.34 8.98 14.62
C GLY A 18 -3.79 10.42 14.79
N ALA A 19 -3.03 11.31 14.18
CA ALA A 19 -3.32 12.73 14.11
C ALA A 19 -3.08 13.23 12.68
N GLU A 20 -3.85 14.23 12.28
CA GLU A 20 -3.75 14.89 10.99
C GLU A 20 -3.72 16.41 11.22
N ALA A 21 -2.96 17.10 10.39
CA ALA A 21 -2.88 18.55 10.39
C ALA A 21 -2.87 19.08 8.97
N THR A 22 -3.58 20.17 8.73
CA THR A 22 -3.59 20.87 7.43
C THR A 22 -3.45 22.37 7.68
N ALA A 23 -2.60 23.02 6.89
CA ALA A 23 -2.43 24.46 6.89
C ALA A 23 -2.61 25.02 5.47
N LEU A 24 -3.44 26.05 5.34
CA LEU A 24 -3.62 26.85 4.13
C LEU A 24 -2.98 28.21 4.38
N ILE A 25 -1.92 28.51 3.65
CA ILE A 25 -1.11 29.70 3.86
C ILE A 25 -1.17 30.57 2.59
N ARG A 26 -1.66 31.78 2.74
CA ARG A 26 -1.56 32.77 1.69
C ARG A 26 -0.23 33.50 1.82
N LEU A 27 0.74 33.12 1.00
CA LEU A 27 2.10 33.71 1.02
C LEU A 27 2.10 35.16 0.49
N ALA A 28 1.29 35.42 -0.54
CA ALA A 28 1.10 36.74 -1.15
C ALA A 28 -0.22 36.77 -1.94
N TYR A 29 -0.56 37.89 -2.54
CA TYR A 29 -1.82 38.08 -3.28
C TYR A 29 -2.15 36.98 -4.28
N ARG A 30 -1.13 36.34 -4.91
CA ARG A 30 -1.30 35.33 -5.95
C ARG A 30 -0.67 33.97 -5.62
N TRP A 31 -0.17 33.82 -4.42
CA TRP A 31 0.62 32.67 -3.99
C TRP A 31 -0.03 31.99 -2.81
N ASN A 32 -0.43 30.75 -2.99
CA ASN A 32 -0.99 29.96 -1.93
C ASN A 32 -0.15 28.68 -1.72
N LEU A 33 0.03 28.32 -0.46
CA LEU A 33 0.68 27.09 -0.05
C LEU A 33 -0.30 26.28 0.80
N THR A 34 -0.44 25.02 0.45
CA THR A 34 -1.19 24.04 1.23
C THR A 34 -0.19 23.06 1.79
N LEU A 35 -0.19 22.85 3.09
CA LEU A 35 0.59 21.82 3.76
C LEU A 35 -0.37 20.88 4.46
N ALA A 36 -0.16 19.57 4.32
CA ALA A 36 -0.88 18.58 5.10
C ALA A 36 0.07 17.48 5.54
N ALA A 37 -0.14 16.95 6.72
CA ALA A 37 0.59 15.82 7.25
C ALA A 37 -0.33 14.93 8.07
N SER A 38 -0.11 13.63 8.01
CA SER A 38 -0.73 12.68 8.93
C SER A 38 0.31 11.73 9.51
N ALA A 39 0.11 11.35 10.75
CA ALA A 39 0.90 10.34 11.44
C ALA A 39 -0.06 9.43 12.20
N GLY A 40 0.01 8.13 11.94
CA GLY A 40 -0.87 7.17 12.59
C GLY A 40 -0.20 5.82 12.79
N ARG A 41 -0.90 4.96 13.52
CA ARG A 41 -0.56 3.55 13.65
C ARG A 41 -1.79 2.72 13.32
N TYR A 42 -1.69 1.93 12.26
CA TYR A 42 -2.76 1.09 11.75
C TYR A 42 -2.27 -0.35 11.76
N ARG A 43 -2.86 -1.19 12.61
CA ARG A 43 -2.43 -2.59 12.78
C ARG A 43 -3.60 -3.54 12.95
N TYR A 44 -3.35 -4.80 12.70
CA TYR A 44 -4.25 -5.88 13.08
C TYR A 44 -4.18 -6.07 14.59
N ALA A 45 -5.33 -6.07 15.25
CA ALA A 45 -5.41 -6.13 16.73
C ALA A 45 -5.40 -7.56 17.27
N VAL A 46 -5.79 -8.52 16.42
CA VAL A 46 -5.99 -9.94 16.83
C VAL A 46 -5.51 -10.87 15.73
N ASN A 47 -5.36 -12.13 16.07
CA ASN A 47 -5.13 -13.21 15.13
C ASN A 47 -6.49 -13.76 14.65
N PRO A 48 -6.90 -13.54 13.40
CA PRO A 48 -8.14 -14.06 12.88
C PRO A 48 -8.11 -15.57 12.71
N VAL A 49 -9.28 -16.16 12.60
CA VAL A 49 -9.47 -17.58 12.31
C VAL A 49 -9.86 -17.76 10.85
N VAL A 50 -9.20 -18.68 10.17
CA VAL A 50 -9.38 -18.93 8.73
C VAL A 50 -9.82 -20.37 8.51
N THR A 51 -10.84 -20.54 7.67
CA THR A 51 -11.24 -21.84 7.13
C THR A 51 -11.03 -21.81 5.63
N VAL A 52 -10.41 -22.83 5.08
CA VAL A 52 -10.07 -22.93 3.65
C VAL A 52 -10.85 -24.09 3.03
N TYR A 53 -11.45 -23.83 1.89
CA TYR A 53 -12.27 -24.76 1.12
C TYR A 53 -11.66 -25.03 -0.24
N ALA A 54 -11.83 -26.23 -0.76
CA ALA A 54 -11.55 -26.53 -2.16
C ALA A 54 -12.63 -25.90 -3.04
N ASP A 55 -12.24 -25.10 -4.03
CA ASP A 55 -13.17 -24.43 -4.97
C ASP A 55 -14.03 -25.44 -5.76
N ALA A 56 -13.47 -26.59 -6.10
CA ALA A 56 -14.14 -27.59 -6.96
C ALA A 56 -15.33 -28.30 -6.30
N ASN A 57 -15.33 -28.48 -4.97
CA ASN A 57 -16.32 -29.31 -4.29
C ASN A 57 -16.70 -28.81 -2.87
N ASN A 58 -16.24 -27.62 -2.51
CA ASN A 58 -16.43 -27.02 -1.16
C ASN A 58 -15.93 -27.91 0.00
N GLU A 59 -15.05 -28.87 -0.27
CA GLU A 59 -14.41 -29.66 0.76
C GLU A 59 -13.56 -28.78 1.68
N VAL A 60 -13.68 -28.98 3.00
CA VAL A 60 -12.89 -28.24 3.98
C VAL A 60 -11.45 -28.75 3.96
N LEU A 61 -10.52 -27.97 3.42
CA LEU A 61 -9.09 -28.27 3.40
C LEU A 61 -8.39 -27.93 4.72
N ASP A 62 -8.86 -26.91 5.40
CA ASP A 62 -8.36 -26.49 6.72
C ASP A 62 -9.49 -25.81 7.49
N ARG A 63 -9.68 -26.16 8.74
CA ARG A 63 -10.77 -25.67 9.57
C ARG A 63 -10.23 -24.88 10.76
N ASN A 64 -10.72 -23.66 10.91
CA ASN A 64 -10.46 -22.81 12.07
C ASN A 64 -8.96 -22.63 12.39
N ALA A 65 -8.12 -22.52 11.36
CA ALA A 65 -6.70 -22.28 11.55
C ALA A 65 -6.47 -20.82 12.01
N THR A 66 -5.73 -20.64 13.09
CA THR A 66 -5.32 -19.31 13.57
C THR A 66 -4.32 -18.71 12.59
N SER A 67 -4.58 -17.49 12.10
CA SER A 67 -3.66 -16.73 11.27
C SER A 67 -2.87 -15.72 12.12
N TYR A 68 -1.55 -15.81 12.09
CA TYR A 68 -0.65 -14.97 12.89
C TYR A 68 -0.51 -13.57 12.29
N MET A 69 -1.56 -12.77 12.45
CA MET A 69 -1.63 -11.38 11.95
C MET A 69 -1.56 -10.33 13.05
N GLY A 70 -1.76 -10.72 14.29
CA GLY A 70 -1.70 -9.80 15.43
C GLY A 70 -0.43 -8.97 15.40
N ASP A 71 -0.57 -7.65 15.60
CA ASP A 71 0.46 -6.62 15.53
C ASP A 71 1.06 -6.35 14.14
N CYS A 72 0.71 -7.10 13.10
CA CYS A 72 1.05 -6.69 11.73
C CYS A 72 0.44 -5.34 11.40
N SER A 73 1.17 -4.51 10.69
CA SER A 73 0.63 -3.27 10.14
C SER A 73 -0.40 -3.58 9.04
N VAL A 74 -1.46 -2.78 8.97
CA VAL A 74 -2.40 -2.85 7.84
C VAL A 74 -1.61 -2.46 6.58
N GLY A 75 -1.58 -3.36 5.61
CA GLY A 75 -0.81 -3.18 4.39
C GLY A 75 -1.37 -2.09 3.50
N ASN A 76 -0.53 -1.63 2.60
CA ASN A 76 -0.87 -0.63 1.58
C ASN A 76 -1.44 0.69 2.12
N THR A 77 -1.41 0.88 3.43
CA THR A 77 -1.83 2.11 4.11
C THR A 77 -0.59 2.78 4.70
N PRO A 78 -0.16 3.95 4.20
CA PRO A 78 0.93 4.70 4.81
C PRO A 78 0.59 5.07 6.25
N GLN A 79 1.54 4.92 7.17
CA GLN A 79 1.37 5.36 8.55
C GLN A 79 1.87 6.80 8.74
N LEU A 80 2.65 7.30 7.78
CA LEU A 80 3.10 8.68 7.71
C LEU A 80 2.79 9.20 6.31
N THR A 81 2.19 10.39 6.22
CA THR A 81 2.02 11.09 4.94
C THR A 81 2.37 12.56 5.07
N GLY A 82 2.86 13.11 3.99
CA GLY A 82 3.11 14.53 3.84
C GLY A 82 2.65 15.03 2.49
N PHE A 83 2.09 16.21 2.45
CA PHE A 83 1.67 16.89 1.22
C PHE A 83 2.06 18.35 1.27
N ALA A 84 2.60 18.85 0.15
CA ALA A 84 2.83 20.25 -0.08
C ALA A 84 2.27 20.63 -1.46
N GLY A 85 1.30 21.52 -1.48
CA GLY A 85 0.68 22.05 -2.69
C GLY A 85 0.95 23.53 -2.82
N PHE A 86 1.53 23.94 -3.94
CA PHE A 86 1.85 25.32 -4.24
C PHE A 86 1.04 25.78 -5.45
N ASN A 87 0.34 26.90 -5.31
CA ASN A 87 -0.51 27.46 -6.34
C ASN A 87 -0.12 28.91 -6.61
N TYR A 88 0.13 29.23 -7.87
CA TYR A 88 0.33 30.57 -8.37
C TYR A 88 -0.74 30.95 -9.40
N TYR A 89 -1.37 32.08 -9.17
CA TYR A 89 -2.35 32.67 -10.10
C TYR A 89 -1.81 33.95 -10.68
N GLY A 90 -1.15 33.85 -11.82
CA GLY A 90 -0.51 34.97 -12.52
C GLY A 90 -1.49 35.91 -13.20
N PRO A 91 -1.00 37.06 -13.70
CA PRO A 91 -1.81 38.00 -14.47
C PRO A 91 -2.28 37.37 -15.78
N LYS A 92 -3.32 37.96 -16.36
CA LYS A 92 -3.83 37.57 -17.69
C LYS A 92 -4.21 36.08 -17.79
N GLY A 93 -4.63 35.41 -16.64
CA GLY A 93 -5.13 34.05 -16.64
C GLY A 93 -4.08 32.93 -16.68
N TRP A 94 -2.80 33.22 -16.46
CA TRP A 94 -1.79 32.20 -16.25
C TRP A 94 -1.85 31.63 -14.84
N GLY A 95 -1.48 30.36 -14.69
CA GLY A 95 -1.29 29.77 -13.38
C GLY A 95 -0.43 28.52 -13.41
N VAL A 96 0.14 28.22 -12.25
CA VAL A 96 0.98 27.06 -11.99
C VAL A 96 0.51 26.40 -10.71
N GLN A 97 0.38 25.10 -10.74
CA GLN A 97 0.18 24.25 -9.56
C GLN A 97 1.34 23.27 -9.50
N ALA A 98 1.99 23.17 -8.35
CA ALA A 98 3.01 22.17 -8.08
C ALA A 98 2.64 21.43 -6.79
N GLU A 99 2.70 20.10 -6.82
CA GLU A 99 2.31 19.25 -5.71
C GLU A 99 3.39 18.24 -5.43
N ALA A 100 3.73 18.08 -4.15
CA ALA A 100 4.58 17.04 -3.65
C ALA A 100 3.77 16.19 -2.66
N ALA A 101 3.70 14.88 -2.87
CA ALA A 101 3.08 13.93 -1.97
C ALA A 101 4.11 12.88 -1.54
N TRP A 102 4.28 12.74 -0.24
CA TRP A 102 5.16 11.75 0.36
C TRP A 102 4.37 10.77 1.21
N ALA A 103 4.76 9.49 1.16
CA ALA A 103 4.18 8.42 1.96
C ALA A 103 5.30 7.55 2.54
N GLY A 104 5.34 7.44 3.85
CA GLY A 104 6.35 6.68 4.58
C GLY A 104 5.74 5.66 5.54
N ASN A 105 6.61 4.84 6.10
CA ASN A 105 6.26 3.76 7.03
C ASN A 105 5.13 2.87 6.47
N ARG A 106 5.37 2.32 5.29
CA ARG A 106 4.44 1.52 4.49
C ARG A 106 4.80 0.05 4.58
N PHE A 107 3.79 -0.80 4.57
CA PHE A 107 3.96 -2.25 4.70
C PHE A 107 3.20 -3.00 3.62
N VAL A 108 3.71 -4.18 3.30
CA VAL A 108 3.04 -5.15 2.43
C VAL A 108 1.80 -5.70 3.14
N GLU A 109 0.72 -5.94 2.39
CA GLU A 109 -0.48 -6.58 2.95
C GLU A 109 -0.16 -8.03 3.35
N PRO A 110 -0.34 -8.41 4.63
CA PRO A 110 -0.05 -9.74 5.09
C PRO A 110 -1.07 -10.76 4.58
N SER A 111 -0.61 -11.96 4.24
CA SER A 111 -1.48 -13.04 3.75
C SER A 111 -2.09 -13.82 4.91
N LEU A 112 -3.42 -13.80 4.99
CA LEU A 112 -4.18 -14.59 5.95
C LEU A 112 -3.82 -16.08 5.89
N VAL A 113 -3.72 -16.64 4.70
CA VAL A 113 -3.48 -18.09 4.47
C VAL A 113 -2.04 -18.47 4.80
N ARG A 114 -1.05 -17.70 4.33
CA ARG A 114 0.37 -17.99 4.57
C ARG A 114 0.72 -18.03 6.05
N ARG A 115 0.03 -17.20 6.83
CA ARG A 115 0.26 -17.01 8.25
C ARG A 115 -0.56 -17.93 9.15
N THR A 116 -1.30 -18.89 8.57
CA THR A 116 -2.08 -19.84 9.37
C THR A 116 -1.18 -20.79 10.19
N SER A 117 -1.71 -21.28 11.28
CA SER A 117 -1.06 -22.30 12.10
C SER A 117 -0.68 -23.53 11.29
N ARG A 118 -1.44 -23.87 10.27
CA ARG A 118 -1.12 -24.96 9.35
C ARG A 118 0.07 -24.62 8.44
N ILE A 119 0.13 -23.44 7.84
CA ILE A 119 1.20 -23.10 6.89
C ILE A 119 2.44 -22.60 7.63
N ALA A 120 2.29 -21.58 8.47
CA ALA A 120 3.44 -20.95 9.11
C ALA A 120 4.06 -21.87 10.18
N ARG A 121 3.24 -22.52 11.01
CA ARG A 121 3.76 -23.32 12.11
C ARG A 121 4.11 -24.75 11.73
N GLN A 122 3.26 -25.40 10.92
CA GLN A 122 3.52 -26.80 10.56
C GLN A 122 4.57 -26.96 9.46
N GLN A 123 4.76 -25.94 8.62
CA GLN A 123 5.74 -25.98 7.54
C GLN A 123 7.08 -25.34 7.93
N ALA A 124 7.16 -24.62 9.04
CA ALA A 124 8.39 -24.06 9.55
C ALA A 124 9.22 -25.16 10.24
N GLU A 125 10.45 -25.36 9.81
CA GLU A 125 11.38 -26.34 10.35
C GLU A 125 12.14 -25.84 11.60
N SER A 126 12.17 -24.52 11.81
CA SER A 126 12.86 -23.86 12.91
C SER A 126 12.17 -22.56 13.29
N PRO A 127 12.50 -21.94 14.44
CA PRO A 127 12.00 -20.61 14.81
C PRO A 127 12.31 -19.55 13.75
N GLU A 128 13.51 -19.60 13.14
CA GLU A 128 13.93 -18.67 12.10
C GLU A 128 13.11 -18.88 10.82
N ALA A 129 12.80 -20.12 10.48
CA ALA A 129 11.90 -20.44 9.36
C ALA A 129 10.50 -19.94 9.65
N PHE A 130 9.98 -20.08 10.86
CA PHE A 130 8.69 -19.53 11.27
C PHE A 130 8.65 -18.00 11.13
N GLU A 131 9.72 -17.31 11.51
CA GLU A 131 9.83 -15.86 11.34
C GLU A 131 9.74 -15.46 9.87
N LEU A 132 10.33 -16.22 8.94
CA LEU A 132 10.20 -15.96 7.49
C LEU A 132 8.76 -16.03 6.99
N PHE A 133 7.90 -16.86 7.61
CA PHE A 133 6.48 -16.93 7.27
C PHE A 133 5.67 -15.76 7.84
N THR A 134 6.09 -15.20 8.97
CA THR A 134 5.30 -14.25 9.76
C THR A 134 5.87 -12.83 9.78
N ARG A 135 7.15 -12.61 9.40
CA ARG A 135 7.73 -11.29 9.29
C ARG A 135 7.08 -10.51 8.17
N GLN A 136 6.54 -9.35 8.50
CA GLN A 136 5.94 -8.45 7.54
C GLN A 136 7.02 -7.60 6.87
N GLU A 137 6.97 -7.53 5.55
CA GLU A 137 7.86 -6.71 4.74
C GLU A 137 7.43 -5.25 4.77
N ARG A 138 8.42 -4.35 4.87
CA ARG A 138 8.23 -2.92 4.75
C ARG A 138 8.50 -2.46 3.33
N LEU A 139 7.58 -1.68 2.76
CA LEU A 139 7.79 -0.98 1.49
C LEU A 139 8.65 0.27 1.73
N GLY A 140 9.44 0.63 0.73
CA GLY A 140 10.17 1.89 0.71
C GLY A 140 9.23 3.10 0.78
N ASP A 141 9.77 4.24 1.16
CA ASP A 141 9.04 5.51 1.12
C ASP A 141 8.75 5.89 -0.34
N ALA A 142 7.66 6.62 -0.54
CA ALA A 142 7.20 7.04 -1.85
C ALA A 142 7.13 8.57 -1.92
N LEU A 143 7.65 9.16 -2.99
CA LEU A 143 7.57 10.60 -3.25
C LEU A 143 7.08 10.81 -4.68
N THR A 144 6.00 11.58 -4.84
CA THR A 144 5.46 11.96 -6.14
C THR A 144 5.45 13.47 -6.28
N LEU A 145 5.94 13.97 -7.40
CA LEU A 145 5.87 15.39 -7.79
C LEU A 145 4.99 15.52 -9.02
N ASN A 146 4.03 16.44 -8.96
CA ASN A 146 3.14 16.78 -10.07
C ASN A 146 3.21 18.27 -10.35
N VAL A 147 3.11 18.65 -11.61
CA VAL A 147 3.06 20.06 -12.01
C VAL A 147 1.96 20.24 -13.06
N THR A 148 1.15 21.27 -12.88
CA THR A 148 0.14 21.68 -13.84
C THR A 148 0.34 23.15 -14.20
N LEU A 149 0.42 23.42 -15.47
CA LEU A 149 0.40 24.77 -16.04
C LEU A 149 -0.97 25.00 -16.66
N PHE A 150 -1.53 26.19 -16.48
CA PHE A 150 -2.77 26.54 -17.15
C PHE A 150 -2.78 27.97 -17.65
N LYS A 151 -3.57 28.18 -18.70
CA LYS A 151 -3.83 29.48 -19.30
C LYS A 151 -5.30 29.61 -19.60
N SER A 152 -5.94 30.63 -19.04
CA SER A 152 -7.33 30.98 -19.32
C SER A 152 -7.38 32.19 -20.29
N PHE A 153 -8.23 32.06 -21.28
CA PHE A 153 -8.60 33.12 -22.21
C PHE A 153 -10.06 33.50 -21.93
N TYR A 154 -10.32 34.76 -21.78
CA TYR A 154 -11.66 35.29 -21.47
C TYR A 154 -12.22 35.99 -22.70
N PHE A 155 -13.41 35.60 -23.10
CA PHE A 155 -14.22 36.18 -24.16
C PHE A 155 -15.49 36.75 -23.52
N ASN A 156 -16.24 37.59 -24.29
CA ASN A 156 -17.41 38.29 -23.71
C ASN A 156 -18.38 37.39 -22.94
N ALA A 157 -18.67 36.19 -23.43
CA ALA A 157 -19.63 35.25 -22.81
C ALA A 157 -19.02 33.87 -22.49
N SER A 158 -17.70 33.70 -22.72
CA SER A 158 -17.08 32.38 -22.64
C SER A 158 -15.67 32.48 -22.06
N ARG A 159 -15.22 31.38 -21.46
CA ARG A 159 -13.86 31.17 -20.99
C ARG A 159 -13.30 29.87 -21.57
N LEU A 160 -12.13 29.94 -22.20
CA LEU A 160 -11.35 28.78 -22.61
C LEU A 160 -10.15 28.64 -21.66
N THR A 161 -9.95 27.47 -21.08
CA THR A 161 -8.76 27.18 -20.29
C THR A 161 -8.00 26.01 -20.92
N LEU A 162 -6.75 26.25 -21.27
CA LEU A 162 -5.81 25.22 -21.68
C LEU A 162 -5.01 24.77 -20.45
N MET A 163 -4.84 23.47 -20.28
CA MET A 163 -4.09 22.88 -19.17
C MET A 163 -3.06 21.88 -19.71
N LEU A 164 -1.86 21.94 -19.17
CA LEU A 164 -0.81 20.95 -19.36
C LEU A 164 -0.42 20.40 -17.99
N SER A 165 -0.62 19.13 -17.79
CA SER A 165 -0.29 18.46 -16.52
C SER A 165 0.77 17.40 -16.73
N VAL A 166 1.79 17.40 -15.89
CA VAL A 166 2.81 16.35 -15.82
C VAL A 166 2.71 15.71 -14.45
N ARG A 167 2.40 14.42 -14.43
CA ARG A 167 2.38 13.61 -13.20
C ARG A 167 3.65 12.78 -13.11
N ASN A 168 4.08 12.49 -11.87
CA ASN A 168 5.33 11.82 -11.58
C ASN A 168 6.50 12.49 -12.33
N LEU A 169 6.73 13.77 -12.05
CA LEU A 169 7.76 14.57 -12.71
C LEU A 169 9.17 13.96 -12.58
N LEU A 170 9.44 13.28 -11.45
CA LEU A 170 10.70 12.56 -11.19
C LEU A 170 10.87 11.33 -12.10
N ASN A 171 9.78 10.83 -12.69
CA ASN A 171 9.74 9.61 -13.51
C ASN A 171 10.29 8.38 -12.75
N ASP A 172 10.04 8.32 -11.45
CA ASP A 172 10.41 7.16 -10.66
C ASP A 172 9.50 5.99 -11.01
N LYS A 173 10.04 4.99 -11.70
CA LYS A 173 9.34 3.77 -12.16
C LYS A 173 9.49 2.62 -11.19
N ASP A 174 10.47 2.70 -10.30
CA ASP A 174 10.81 1.66 -9.35
C ASP A 174 10.11 1.85 -8.02
N GLN A 175 9.38 2.97 -7.88
CA GLN A 175 8.59 3.27 -6.71
C GLN A 175 7.47 2.24 -6.54
N LEU A 176 7.51 1.52 -5.43
CA LEU A 176 6.46 0.56 -5.08
C LEU A 176 5.19 1.32 -4.65
N PHE A 177 4.09 1.05 -5.35
CA PHE A 177 2.78 1.59 -4.99
C PHE A 177 2.15 0.78 -3.86
N SER A 178 2.13 -0.54 -4.00
CA SER A 178 1.61 -1.47 -3.00
C SER A 178 2.30 -2.83 -3.10
N GLY A 179 1.96 -3.73 -2.20
CA GLY A 179 2.42 -5.11 -2.25
C GLY A 179 1.56 -6.02 -1.38
N TYR A 180 1.56 -7.30 -1.68
CA TYR A 180 0.91 -8.32 -0.88
C TYR A 180 1.74 -9.59 -0.80
N GLU A 181 1.68 -10.25 0.33
CA GLU A 181 2.33 -11.54 0.54
C GLU A 181 1.65 -12.62 -0.30
N SER A 182 2.44 -13.46 -0.98
CA SER A 182 1.89 -14.62 -1.67
C SER A 182 1.28 -15.60 -0.66
N PRO A 183 0.07 -16.11 -0.88
CA PRO A 183 -0.50 -17.17 -0.04
C PRO A 183 0.16 -18.54 -0.26
N ARG A 184 1.01 -18.65 -1.29
CA ARG A 184 1.65 -19.90 -1.70
C ARG A 184 3.01 -20.08 -1.02
N VAL A 185 3.39 -21.34 -0.84
CA VAL A 185 4.71 -21.75 -0.36
C VAL A 185 5.41 -22.61 -1.39
N ARG A 186 6.73 -22.52 -1.45
CA ARG A 186 7.58 -23.39 -2.28
C ARG A 186 8.08 -24.54 -1.43
N ARG A 187 7.92 -25.75 -1.95
CA ARG A 187 8.52 -26.95 -1.38
C ARG A 187 9.83 -27.20 -2.12
N ILE A 188 10.93 -27.22 -1.39
CA ILE A 188 12.27 -27.45 -1.91
C ILE A 188 12.73 -28.79 -1.39
N ARG A 189 13.16 -29.69 -2.28
CA ARG A 189 13.76 -30.98 -1.90
C ARG A 189 15.19 -30.74 -1.47
N THR A 190 15.54 -31.20 -0.29
CA THR A 190 16.90 -31.33 0.20
C THR A 190 17.35 -32.79 0.09
N ALA A 191 18.58 -33.15 0.51
CA ALA A 191 19.09 -34.53 0.40
C ALA A 191 18.16 -35.53 1.09
N ASP A 192 17.68 -35.22 2.30
CA ASP A 192 16.97 -36.17 3.17
C ASP A 192 15.52 -35.80 3.44
N THR A 193 15.09 -34.54 3.11
CA THR A 193 13.74 -34.06 3.48
C THR A 193 13.25 -32.97 2.52
N TYR A 194 12.14 -32.37 2.86
CA TYR A 194 11.58 -31.19 2.17
C TYR A 194 11.58 -29.97 3.11
N VAL A 195 12.04 -28.85 2.58
CA VAL A 195 12.01 -27.56 3.25
C VAL A 195 10.96 -26.69 2.58
N TYR A 196 10.20 -25.96 3.38
CA TYR A 196 9.16 -25.05 2.88
C TYR A 196 9.62 -23.61 3.05
N ARG A 197 9.42 -22.80 2.02
CA ARG A 197 9.74 -21.36 2.02
C ARG A 197 8.55 -20.57 1.47
N PRO A 198 8.25 -19.38 2.03
CA PRO A 198 7.27 -18.49 1.42
C PRO A 198 7.69 -18.14 -0.01
N LEU A 199 6.73 -17.95 -0.89
CA LEU A 199 7.00 -17.30 -2.18
C LEU A 199 7.18 -15.79 -1.97
N ASP A 200 7.92 -15.20 -2.90
CA ASP A 200 8.22 -13.78 -2.88
C ASP A 200 6.94 -12.92 -2.89
N THR A 201 7.04 -11.78 -2.28
CA THR A 201 6.00 -10.74 -2.27
C THR A 201 5.67 -10.31 -3.70
N ARG A 202 4.40 -10.03 -3.94
CA ARG A 202 3.93 -9.45 -5.19
C ARG A 202 3.83 -7.94 -5.04
N TYR A 203 4.49 -7.22 -5.93
CA TYR A 203 4.52 -5.77 -5.91
C TYR A 203 3.72 -5.16 -7.04
N LEU A 204 3.14 -4.00 -6.77
CA LEU A 204 2.55 -3.10 -7.73
C LEU A 204 3.39 -1.83 -7.76
N TYR A 205 3.79 -1.42 -8.96
CA TYR A 205 4.63 -0.25 -9.18
C TYR A 205 3.81 0.98 -9.50
N ALA A 206 4.34 2.15 -9.20
CA ALA A 206 3.75 3.41 -9.60
C ALA A 206 3.75 3.57 -11.13
N TYR A 207 2.81 4.35 -11.63
CA TYR A 207 2.79 4.68 -13.05
C TYR A 207 4.01 5.55 -13.42
N PRO A 208 4.58 5.36 -14.63
CA PRO A 208 5.62 6.25 -15.14
C PRO A 208 5.09 7.67 -15.30
N ARG A 209 5.99 8.59 -15.68
CA ARG A 209 5.58 9.97 -16.01
C ARG A 209 4.47 9.97 -17.05
N THR A 210 3.42 10.75 -16.79
CA THR A 210 2.29 10.95 -17.69
C THR A 210 2.06 12.44 -17.94
N PHE A 211 1.57 12.77 -19.14
CA PHE A 211 1.32 14.14 -19.61
C PHE A 211 -0.16 14.35 -19.88
#